data_0224b1d6cee63d424dfe0df3c24fd248
#
_entry.id   0224b1d6cee63d424dfe0df3c24fd248
#
_cell.length_a   1.000
_cell.length_b   1.000
_cell.length_c   1.000
_cell.angle_alpha   90.00
_cell.angle_beta   90.00
_cell.angle_gamma   90.00
#
_symmetry.space_group_name_H-M   'P 1'
#
loop_
_entity.id
_entity.type
_entity.pdbx_description
1 polymer ?
#
loop_
_entity_poly.entity_id
_entity_poly.type
_entity_poly.pdbx_seq_one_letter_code
_entity_poly.pdbx_strand_id
1 'polypeptide(L)'
;MVRSIQSLGLQGVTGYLVTAECDLSSGLPAFTVVGLPDAAVNEARERVRAAIKNCGFTFPVSRITVNLAPAHLKKIGTLYDLPMLVGILAAGKQLRLPKENCAFLGELSLSGQLRPCAGMLSMALAAKREGIEALYVPEENAAEATLAEGPTIYPVRDVAQLERHLMGDEPISPAPPWAPNPAAFHCPDLSEVKGQEQVKRALEIAAAGGHSVLMSGPPGTGKSMLARRLPGILPNMTRQEALECTEIHSIMGQTSARQPLITLRPFRSPHHTVSATGMAGGGSNPRPGEISLAHNGVLFLDELPEFPKEVLEVLRQPLEDGQVQISRAAGTVTYPARFMLVCAMNPCKCGWYGHPSGRCRCSQAEVKKYLSRLSGPLLDRLDLFVEVSPLEFDELSQRERTETSARVKERVDGARALQTGRQRDTGVPCNAQLDREALDRFCALDEGCQRLMKGAFDRMGLTARSYDRILRVARTIADLDGGGDISPTHLAEALQYRPPEYLRR
;
A
#
# COMPACT_ATOMS: atom_id res chain seq x y z
N MET A 1 24.35 6.88 37.63
CA MET A 1 22.92 6.66 37.96
C MET A 1 22.18 6.36 36.68
N VAL A 2 21.62 5.17 36.55
CA VAL A 2 20.92 4.75 35.30
C VAL A 2 19.49 5.26 35.29
N ARG A 3 19.03 5.77 34.12
CA ARG A 3 17.65 6.12 33.83
C ARG A 3 17.22 5.42 32.54
N SER A 4 16.04 4.81 32.58
CA SER A 4 15.45 4.11 31.43
C SER A 4 14.30 4.93 30.88
N ILE A 5 14.37 5.23 29.58
CA ILE A 5 13.36 5.98 28.83
C ILE A 5 12.81 5.06 27.75
N GLN A 6 11.50 4.96 27.67
CA GLN A 6 10.86 4.17 26.61
C GLN A 6 10.82 4.97 25.31
N SER A 7 10.99 4.27 24.23
CA SER A 7 10.88 4.71 22.84
C SER A 7 10.38 3.55 21.99
N LEU A 8 10.28 3.76 20.69
CA LEU A 8 9.82 2.75 19.74
C LEU A 8 10.74 2.72 18.53
N GLY A 9 10.81 1.59 17.87
CA GLY A 9 11.57 1.40 16.64
C GLY A 9 10.73 0.71 15.59
N LEU A 10 11.27 0.58 14.37
CA LEU A 10 10.60 -0.06 13.24
C LEU A 10 11.44 -1.21 12.67
N GLN A 11 10.76 -2.32 12.37
CA GLN A 11 11.30 -3.41 11.56
C GLN A 11 10.27 -3.75 10.47
N GLY A 12 10.52 -3.34 9.22
CA GLY A 12 9.51 -3.36 8.17
C GLY A 12 8.34 -2.45 8.50
N VAL A 13 7.12 -2.98 8.52
CA VAL A 13 5.90 -2.27 8.94
C VAL A 13 5.60 -2.41 10.44
N THR A 14 6.36 -3.23 11.16
CA THR A 14 6.07 -3.53 12.56
C THR A 14 6.88 -2.64 13.51
N GLY A 15 6.17 -1.90 14.35
CA GLY A 15 6.78 -1.17 15.46
C GLY A 15 7.16 -2.12 16.61
N TYR A 16 8.22 -1.82 17.35
CA TYR A 16 8.65 -2.54 18.55
C TYR A 16 9.16 -1.59 19.64
N LEU A 17 9.08 -2.02 20.89
CA LEU A 17 9.53 -1.24 22.03
C LEU A 17 11.06 -1.15 22.06
N VAL A 18 11.58 0.05 22.32
CA VAL A 18 13.00 0.33 22.57
C VAL A 18 13.15 1.02 23.92
N THR A 19 14.08 0.55 24.74
CA THR A 19 14.43 1.22 25.99
C THR A 19 15.80 1.87 25.85
N ALA A 20 15.85 3.18 26.01
CA ALA A 20 17.09 3.95 26.08
C ALA A 20 17.56 4.03 27.55
N GLU A 21 18.54 3.23 27.91
CA GLU A 21 19.15 3.22 29.24
C GLU A 21 20.35 4.18 29.26
N CYS A 22 20.19 5.29 29.97
CA CYS A 22 21.18 6.34 30.05
C CYS A 22 21.95 6.27 31.40
N ASP A 23 23.25 6.02 31.36
CA ASP A 23 24.11 6.04 32.53
C ASP A 23 25.11 7.21 32.50
N LEU A 24 25.22 7.89 33.64
CA LEU A 24 26.24 8.90 33.91
C LEU A 24 27.21 8.37 34.98
N SER A 25 28.42 8.05 34.55
CA SER A 25 29.48 7.55 35.42
C SER A 25 30.68 8.51 35.50
N SER A 26 31.43 8.46 36.60
CA SER A 26 32.67 9.20 36.75
C SER A 26 33.74 8.68 35.81
N GLY A 27 34.57 9.55 35.24
CA GLY A 27 35.67 9.22 34.35
C GLY A 27 35.92 10.30 33.30
N LEU A 28 36.81 10.00 32.36
CA LEU A 28 37.06 10.91 31.23
C LEU A 28 35.77 11.14 30.44
N PRO A 29 35.43 12.41 30.12
CA PRO A 29 34.23 12.74 29.38
C PRO A 29 34.18 11.99 28.05
N ALA A 30 33.14 11.21 27.87
CA ALA A 30 32.88 10.46 26.63
C ALA A 30 31.35 10.33 26.43
N PHE A 31 30.92 10.23 25.18
CA PHE A 31 29.52 9.93 24.87
C PHE A 31 29.46 8.73 23.90
N THR A 32 28.97 7.61 24.39
CA THR A 32 28.90 6.34 23.65
C THR A 32 27.46 5.86 23.55
N VAL A 33 27.03 5.40 22.35
CA VAL A 33 25.77 4.75 22.12
C VAL A 33 26.04 3.29 21.76
N VAL A 34 25.33 2.37 22.43
CA VAL A 34 25.44 0.92 22.21
C VAL A 34 24.04 0.32 21.92
N GLY A 35 23.97 -0.94 21.47
CA GLY A 35 22.70 -1.60 21.13
C GLY A 35 22.44 -1.65 19.61
N LEU A 36 23.49 -1.90 18.82
CA LEU A 36 23.45 -1.96 17.34
C LEU A 36 22.92 -0.68 16.66
N PRO A 37 23.46 0.51 17.00
CA PRO A 37 23.08 1.75 16.33
C PRO A 37 23.58 1.77 14.88
N ASP A 38 22.80 2.32 13.95
CA ASP A 38 23.29 2.65 12.62
C ASP A 38 24.10 3.96 12.61
N ALA A 39 24.55 4.42 11.44
CA ALA A 39 25.32 5.66 11.34
C ALA A 39 24.53 6.88 11.84
N ALA A 40 23.22 6.97 11.49
CA ALA A 40 22.37 8.09 11.87
C ALA A 40 22.14 8.16 13.39
N VAL A 41 21.97 7.00 14.04
CA VAL A 41 21.90 6.89 15.52
C VAL A 41 23.24 7.27 16.18
N ASN A 42 24.36 6.91 15.57
CA ASN A 42 25.69 7.32 16.09
C ASN A 42 25.92 8.83 15.96
N GLU A 43 25.44 9.47 14.91
CA GLU A 43 25.50 10.94 14.72
C GLU A 43 24.58 11.69 15.71
N ALA A 44 23.57 11.04 16.27
CA ALA A 44 22.69 11.61 17.29
C ALA A 44 23.45 12.22 18.47
N ARG A 45 24.65 11.68 18.80
CA ARG A 45 25.48 12.21 19.86
C ARG A 45 25.76 13.71 19.72
N GLU A 46 26.07 14.15 18.49
CA GLU A 46 26.38 15.56 18.24
C GLU A 46 25.09 16.41 18.24
N ARG A 47 23.99 15.89 17.68
CA ARG A 47 22.68 16.60 17.71
C ARG A 47 22.18 16.77 19.14
N VAL A 48 22.18 15.70 19.93
CA VAL A 48 21.74 15.71 21.34
C VAL A 48 22.62 16.63 22.18
N ARG A 49 23.95 16.58 22.01
CA ARG A 49 24.88 17.46 22.72
C ARG A 49 24.64 18.94 22.41
N ALA A 50 24.45 19.26 21.14
CA ALA A 50 24.16 20.63 20.70
C ALA A 50 22.81 21.11 21.23
N ALA A 51 21.75 20.29 21.09
CA ALA A 51 20.41 20.62 21.57
C ALA A 51 20.37 20.87 23.07
N ILE A 52 21.01 20.01 23.89
CA ILE A 52 21.13 20.23 25.36
C ILE A 52 21.70 21.60 25.67
N LYS A 53 22.82 21.98 25.04
CA LYS A 53 23.47 23.26 25.27
C LYS A 53 22.64 24.45 24.79
N ASN A 54 22.09 24.34 23.58
CA ASN A 54 21.36 25.45 22.97
C ASN A 54 19.98 25.68 23.60
N CYS A 55 19.43 24.68 24.31
CA CYS A 55 18.20 24.84 25.11
C CYS A 55 18.48 25.30 26.55
N GLY A 56 19.72 25.67 26.89
CA GLY A 56 20.07 26.24 28.21
C GLY A 56 20.39 25.20 29.28
N PHE A 57 20.43 23.91 28.95
CA PHE A 57 20.83 22.86 29.91
C PHE A 57 22.36 22.69 30.01
N THR A 58 22.81 22.16 31.13
CA THR A 58 24.19 21.81 31.31
C THR A 58 24.49 20.40 30.78
N PHE A 59 25.35 20.31 29.77
CA PHE A 59 25.80 18.99 29.28
C PHE A 59 26.71 18.35 30.29
N PRO A 60 26.43 17.09 30.78
CA PRO A 60 27.20 16.48 31.85
C PRO A 60 28.69 16.27 31.47
N VAL A 61 29.62 16.73 32.31
CA VAL A 61 31.07 16.49 32.17
C VAL A 61 31.40 15.16 32.83
N SER A 62 30.96 14.06 32.24
CA SER A 62 31.09 12.70 32.74
C SER A 62 31.14 11.72 31.58
N ARG A 63 31.34 10.43 31.87
CA ARG A 63 31.20 9.37 30.89
C ARG A 63 29.73 9.05 30.74
N ILE A 64 29.17 9.34 29.56
CA ILE A 64 27.79 9.09 29.19
C ILE A 64 27.74 7.81 28.36
N THR A 65 26.93 6.83 28.78
CA THR A 65 26.64 5.63 27.99
C THR A 65 25.14 5.53 27.81
N VAL A 66 24.70 5.43 26.56
CA VAL A 66 23.30 5.17 26.22
C VAL A 66 23.20 3.79 25.56
N ASN A 67 22.48 2.88 26.20
CA ASN A 67 22.18 1.57 25.64
C ASN A 67 20.78 1.55 25.09
N LEU A 68 20.64 1.21 23.80
CA LEU A 68 19.34 1.06 23.13
C LEU A 68 18.94 -0.43 23.11
N ALA A 69 18.19 -0.87 24.09
CA ALA A 69 17.68 -2.24 24.17
C ALA A 69 16.41 -2.44 23.31
N PRO A 70 16.17 -3.64 22.73
CA PRO A 70 16.96 -4.87 22.83
C PRO A 70 18.16 -4.88 21.85
N ALA A 71 19.29 -5.43 22.29
CA ALA A 71 20.54 -5.38 21.52
C ALA A 71 20.56 -6.24 20.24
N HIS A 72 19.66 -7.19 20.08
CA HIS A 72 19.57 -8.05 18.88
C HIS A 72 18.90 -7.38 17.69
N LEU A 73 18.15 -6.27 17.89
CA LEU A 73 17.51 -5.49 16.84
C LEU A 73 18.36 -4.27 16.48
N LYS A 74 18.59 -4.04 15.19
CA LYS A 74 19.31 -2.87 14.70
C LYS A 74 18.44 -1.63 14.85
N LYS A 75 18.96 -0.56 15.47
CA LYS A 75 18.29 0.74 15.59
C LYS A 75 18.68 1.61 14.40
N ILE A 76 17.66 2.12 13.72
CA ILE A 76 17.79 2.80 12.43
C ILE A 76 17.12 4.17 12.52
N GLY A 77 17.81 5.19 12.00
CA GLY A 77 17.28 6.53 11.85
C GLY A 77 17.50 7.44 13.05
N THR A 78 16.86 8.61 13.01
CA THR A 78 17.12 9.75 13.92
C THR A 78 16.11 9.87 15.07
N LEU A 79 15.10 9.00 15.10
CA LEU A 79 13.96 9.06 16.03
C LEU A 79 14.33 8.88 17.52
N TYR A 80 15.55 8.42 17.80
CA TYR A 80 16.05 8.19 19.17
C TYR A 80 16.70 9.41 19.79
N ASP A 81 16.84 10.52 19.07
CA ASP A 81 17.49 11.74 19.59
C ASP A 81 16.75 12.24 20.84
N LEU A 82 15.42 12.34 20.79
CA LEU A 82 14.62 12.82 21.92
C LEU A 82 14.71 11.90 23.15
N PRO A 83 14.51 10.58 23.09
CA PRO A 83 14.65 9.71 24.27
C PRO A 83 16.07 9.71 24.85
N MET A 84 17.11 9.86 24.03
CA MET A 84 18.48 10.01 24.51
C MET A 84 18.66 11.33 25.26
N LEU A 85 18.15 12.46 24.73
CA LEU A 85 18.21 13.75 25.41
C LEU A 85 17.47 13.69 26.75
N VAL A 86 16.23 13.23 26.76
CA VAL A 86 15.40 13.10 27.98
C VAL A 86 16.11 12.21 29.01
N GLY A 87 16.68 11.08 28.58
CA GLY A 87 17.43 10.18 29.47
C GLY A 87 18.67 10.79 30.10
N ILE A 88 19.45 11.54 29.32
CA ILE A 88 20.66 12.23 29.81
C ILE A 88 20.26 13.34 30.80
N LEU A 89 19.26 14.16 30.50
CA LEU A 89 18.80 15.21 31.39
C LEU A 89 18.18 14.66 32.68
N ALA A 90 17.42 13.58 32.60
CA ALA A 90 16.83 12.91 33.75
C ALA A 90 17.91 12.26 34.63
N ALA A 91 18.94 11.62 34.04
CA ALA A 91 20.08 11.08 34.78
C ALA A 91 20.91 12.18 35.46
N GLY A 92 21.03 13.35 34.82
CA GLY A 92 21.64 14.56 35.35
C GLY A 92 20.75 15.36 36.33
N LYS A 93 19.56 14.89 36.66
CA LYS A 93 18.56 15.54 37.53
C LYS A 93 18.14 16.94 37.07
N GLN A 94 18.25 17.21 35.77
CA GLN A 94 17.84 18.48 35.15
C GLN A 94 16.40 18.43 34.60
N LEU A 95 15.82 17.21 34.49
CA LEU A 95 14.46 17.00 34.00
C LEU A 95 13.73 15.99 34.90
N ARG A 96 12.44 16.20 35.14
CA ARG A 96 11.57 15.26 35.81
C ARG A 96 10.87 14.37 34.79
N LEU A 97 10.77 13.08 35.06
CA LEU A 97 10.02 12.17 34.21
C LEU A 97 8.56 12.08 34.69
N PRO A 98 7.60 11.88 33.75
CA PRO A 98 6.22 11.58 34.10
C PRO A 98 6.13 10.31 34.98
N LYS A 99 5.05 10.18 35.75
CA LYS A 99 4.76 9.00 36.54
C LYS A 99 4.08 7.90 35.72
N GLU A 100 3.39 8.30 34.68
CA GLU A 100 2.71 7.41 33.75
C GLU A 100 3.70 6.65 32.85
N ASN A 101 3.26 5.50 32.32
CA ASN A 101 4.03 4.72 31.37
C ASN A 101 4.07 5.45 30.01
N CYS A 102 5.19 6.12 29.72
CA CYS A 102 5.28 7.01 28.54
C CYS A 102 6.50 6.69 27.67
N ALA A 103 6.38 7.01 26.37
CA ALA A 103 7.47 6.91 25.43
C ALA A 103 7.70 8.23 24.67
N PHE A 104 8.95 8.42 24.23
CA PHE A 104 9.43 9.61 23.56
C PHE A 104 9.98 9.27 22.19
N LEU A 105 9.59 10.05 21.17
CA LEU A 105 10.02 9.89 19.78
C LEU A 105 10.30 11.24 19.15
N GLY A 106 11.36 11.36 18.39
CA GLY A 106 11.62 12.57 17.62
C GLY A 106 13.09 12.74 17.24
N GLU A 107 13.31 13.27 16.05
CA GLU A 107 14.61 13.78 15.63
C GLU A 107 14.79 15.19 16.18
N LEU A 108 15.99 15.53 16.61
CA LEU A 108 16.33 16.87 17.11
C LEU A 108 17.13 17.67 16.09
N SER A 109 16.71 18.92 15.90
CA SER A 109 17.59 19.94 15.33
C SER A 109 18.65 20.36 16.36
N LEU A 110 19.71 21.01 15.90
CA LEU A 110 20.74 21.54 16.80
C LEU A 110 20.21 22.62 17.76
N SER A 111 19.08 23.27 17.42
CA SER A 111 18.38 24.26 18.25
C SER A 111 17.34 23.66 19.21
N GLY A 112 17.18 22.33 19.22
CA GLY A 112 16.22 21.64 20.09
C GLY A 112 14.79 21.54 19.52
N GLN A 113 14.54 21.93 18.27
CA GLN A 113 13.25 21.71 17.61
C GLN A 113 13.09 20.24 17.24
N LEU A 114 11.90 19.67 17.39
CA LEU A 114 11.57 18.34 16.96
C LEU A 114 11.20 18.33 15.47
N ARG A 115 11.70 17.33 14.76
CA ARG A 115 11.41 17.08 13.35
C ARG A 115 10.60 15.81 13.19
N PRO A 116 9.72 15.73 12.17
CA PRO A 116 8.87 14.58 11.95
C PRO A 116 9.68 13.32 11.64
N CYS A 117 9.15 12.19 12.13
CA CYS A 117 9.69 10.86 11.90
C CYS A 117 8.78 10.05 11.00
N ALA A 118 9.35 9.27 10.08
CA ALA A 118 8.60 8.33 9.24
C ALA A 118 8.16 7.10 10.05
N GLY A 119 6.99 6.52 9.71
CA GLY A 119 6.47 5.32 10.34
C GLY A 119 5.81 5.56 11.71
N MET A 120 5.32 6.76 11.96
CA MET A 120 4.73 7.13 13.25
C MET A 120 3.52 6.27 13.60
N LEU A 121 2.65 5.95 12.63
CA LEU A 121 1.48 5.10 12.87
C LEU A 121 1.88 3.72 13.39
N SER A 122 2.81 3.05 12.74
CA SER A 122 3.30 1.72 13.17
C SER A 122 3.89 1.74 14.57
N MET A 123 4.58 2.82 14.94
CA MET A 123 5.12 3.02 16.28
C MET A 123 4.01 3.29 17.29
N ALA A 124 3.02 4.11 16.97
CA ALA A 124 1.88 4.37 17.85
C ALA A 124 1.01 3.11 18.09
N LEU A 125 0.82 2.28 17.05
CA LEU A 125 0.17 0.97 17.18
C LEU A 125 0.97 0.01 18.08
N ALA A 126 2.29 0.05 18.00
CA ALA A 126 3.16 -0.71 18.91
C ALA A 126 3.05 -0.17 20.35
N ALA A 127 3.05 1.14 20.55
CA ALA A 127 2.85 1.76 21.85
C ALA A 127 1.56 1.27 22.52
N LYS A 128 0.45 1.22 21.75
CA LYS A 128 -0.82 0.65 22.21
C LYS A 128 -0.70 -0.80 22.67
N ARG A 129 -0.03 -1.66 21.88
CA ARG A 129 0.17 -3.08 22.22
C ARG A 129 1.01 -3.27 23.48
N GLU A 130 2.01 -2.42 23.69
CA GLU A 130 2.93 -2.47 24.83
C GLU A 130 2.37 -1.76 26.07
N GLY A 131 1.13 -1.25 26.03
CA GLY A 131 0.47 -0.59 27.18
C GLY A 131 1.10 0.77 27.53
N ILE A 132 1.67 1.49 26.57
CA ILE A 132 2.12 2.87 26.75
C ILE A 132 0.89 3.77 26.88
N GLU A 133 0.86 4.56 27.97
CA GLU A 133 -0.27 5.45 28.29
C GLU A 133 -0.15 6.81 27.62
N ALA A 134 1.10 7.30 27.46
CA ALA A 134 1.40 8.59 26.88
C ALA A 134 2.55 8.53 25.85
N LEU A 135 2.38 9.20 24.72
CA LEU A 135 3.36 9.24 23.64
C LEU A 135 3.70 10.67 23.26
N TYR A 136 4.95 11.07 23.50
CA TYR A 136 5.50 12.37 23.16
C TYR A 136 6.11 12.32 21.76
N VAL A 137 5.53 13.03 20.80
CA VAL A 137 5.89 12.97 19.39
C VAL A 137 6.06 14.37 18.78
N PRO A 138 6.80 14.52 17.67
CA PRO A 138 6.82 15.76 16.93
C PRO A 138 5.40 16.24 16.58
N GLU A 139 5.15 17.55 16.69
CA GLU A 139 3.84 18.15 16.42
C GLU A 139 3.26 17.73 15.06
N GLU A 140 4.11 17.65 14.04
CA GLU A 140 3.71 17.25 12.67
C GLU A 140 3.26 15.77 12.58
N ASN A 141 3.70 14.91 13.48
CA ASN A 141 3.31 13.49 13.55
C ASN A 141 2.08 13.23 14.44
N ALA A 142 1.66 14.22 15.24
CA ALA A 142 0.64 13.99 16.27
C ALA A 142 -0.69 13.49 15.67
N ALA A 143 -1.14 14.08 14.57
CA ALA A 143 -2.37 13.65 13.88
C ALA A 143 -2.29 12.20 13.41
N GLU A 144 -1.14 11.75 12.89
CA GLU A 144 -0.91 10.38 12.48
C GLU A 144 -0.90 9.42 13.70
N ALA A 145 -0.23 9.82 14.79
CA ALA A 145 -0.16 9.01 16.00
C ALA A 145 -1.54 8.76 16.63
N THR A 146 -2.48 9.74 16.55
CA THR A 146 -3.85 9.56 17.09
C THR A 146 -4.65 8.47 16.41
N LEU A 147 -4.27 8.05 15.19
CA LEU A 147 -4.96 6.97 14.45
C LEU A 147 -4.87 5.62 15.16
N ALA A 148 -3.89 5.43 16.04
CA ALA A 148 -3.73 4.19 16.81
C ALA A 148 -4.81 3.98 17.88
N GLU A 149 -5.52 5.04 18.32
CA GLU A 149 -6.61 4.97 19.32
C GLU A 149 -6.21 4.22 20.60
N GLY A 150 -5.19 4.69 21.26
CA GLY A 150 -4.70 4.06 22.49
C GLY A 150 -4.01 5.06 23.39
N PRO A 151 -2.72 5.34 23.20
CA PRO A 151 -1.97 6.26 24.04
C PRO A 151 -2.47 7.71 23.89
N THR A 152 -2.36 8.49 24.95
CA THR A 152 -2.52 9.95 24.89
C THR A 152 -1.36 10.55 24.10
N ILE A 153 -1.63 11.29 23.05
CA ILE A 153 -0.61 11.86 22.16
C ILE A 153 -0.31 13.31 22.55
N TYR A 154 0.92 13.58 22.95
CA TYR A 154 1.40 14.91 23.26
C TYR A 154 2.25 15.47 22.10
N PRO A 155 1.73 16.49 21.37
CA PRO A 155 2.47 17.14 20.28
C PRO A 155 3.58 18.03 20.82
N VAL A 156 4.83 17.68 20.57
CA VAL A 156 5.99 18.42 21.04
C VAL A 156 6.64 19.17 19.89
N ARG A 157 6.79 20.49 20.01
CA ARG A 157 7.43 21.35 19.01
C ARG A 157 8.94 21.44 19.25
N ASP A 158 9.35 21.60 20.50
CA ASP A 158 10.74 21.78 20.88
C ASP A 158 11.02 21.29 22.33
N VAL A 159 12.29 21.15 22.65
CA VAL A 159 12.75 20.68 23.97
C VAL A 159 12.35 21.64 25.10
N ALA A 160 12.32 22.94 24.86
CA ALA A 160 11.93 23.92 25.88
C ALA A 160 10.45 23.83 26.24
N GLN A 161 9.57 23.57 25.26
CA GLN A 161 8.16 23.30 25.51
C GLN A 161 7.98 22.00 26.31
N LEU A 162 8.73 20.94 25.93
CA LEU A 162 8.68 19.67 26.65
C LEU A 162 9.14 19.82 28.11
N GLU A 163 10.20 20.58 28.35
CA GLU A 163 10.66 20.87 29.70
C GLU A 163 9.58 21.52 30.54
N ARG A 164 8.99 22.64 30.08
CA ARG A 164 7.94 23.35 30.82
C ARG A 164 6.75 22.46 31.13
N HIS A 165 6.40 21.59 30.19
CA HIS A 165 5.34 20.59 30.40
C HIS A 165 5.71 19.58 31.51
N LEU A 166 6.90 19.00 31.43
CA LEU A 166 7.36 17.99 32.40
C LEU A 166 7.63 18.57 33.79
N MET A 167 7.98 19.86 33.87
CA MET A 167 8.13 20.58 35.13
C MET A 167 6.78 21.02 35.72
N GLY A 168 5.70 21.00 34.93
CA GLY A 168 4.36 21.41 35.34
C GLY A 168 4.05 22.92 35.16
N ASP A 169 4.93 23.65 34.52
CA ASP A 169 4.81 25.12 34.32
C ASP A 169 3.81 25.46 33.20
N GLU A 170 3.88 24.69 32.09
CA GLU A 170 3.01 24.91 30.91
C GLU A 170 2.60 23.54 30.32
N PRO A 171 1.40 23.03 30.66
CA PRO A 171 0.94 21.74 30.16
C PRO A 171 0.69 21.74 28.65
N ILE A 172 1.23 20.74 27.94
CA ILE A 172 0.88 20.49 26.53
C ILE A 172 -0.50 19.84 26.49
N SER A 173 -1.41 20.43 25.71
CA SER A 173 -2.71 19.81 25.47
C SER A 173 -2.58 18.57 24.58
N PRO A 174 -3.23 17.44 24.95
CA PRO A 174 -3.26 16.26 24.10
C PRO A 174 -3.81 16.57 22.70
N ALA A 175 -3.25 15.92 21.69
CA ALA A 175 -3.75 16.02 20.33
C ALA A 175 -5.17 15.45 20.24
N PRO A 176 -6.13 16.16 19.63
CA PRO A 176 -7.47 15.61 19.40
C PRO A 176 -7.40 14.45 18.39
N PRO A 177 -8.31 13.46 18.51
CA PRO A 177 -8.44 12.41 17.50
C PRO A 177 -8.64 13.01 16.11
N TRP A 178 -7.88 12.53 15.15
CA TRP A 178 -8.03 13.00 13.77
C TRP A 178 -9.35 12.51 13.16
N ALA A 179 -10.05 13.39 12.46
CA ALA A 179 -11.26 13.06 11.72
C ALA A 179 -11.07 13.36 10.21
N PRO A 180 -11.53 12.48 9.32
CA PRO A 180 -11.40 12.67 7.87
C PRO A 180 -12.22 13.89 7.40
N ASN A 181 -11.65 14.68 6.49
CA ASN A 181 -12.36 15.72 5.77
C ASN A 181 -12.84 15.15 4.41
N PRO A 182 -14.16 14.95 4.20
CA PRO A 182 -14.68 14.34 2.97
C PRO A 182 -14.39 15.14 1.70
N ALA A 183 -14.20 16.45 1.81
CA ALA A 183 -14.01 17.35 0.67
C ALA A 183 -12.59 17.30 0.05
N ALA A 184 -11.65 16.55 0.63
CA ALA A 184 -10.24 16.59 0.22
C ALA A 184 -9.89 15.70 -0.98
N PHE A 185 -10.82 14.86 -1.51
CA PHE A 185 -10.48 13.81 -2.46
C PHE A 185 -11.25 13.95 -3.77
N HIS A 186 -10.53 14.17 -4.85
CA HIS A 186 -11.07 14.22 -6.20
C HIS A 186 -10.47 13.08 -7.04
N CYS A 187 -11.33 12.12 -7.45
CA CYS A 187 -11.00 11.15 -8.47
C CYS A 187 -11.61 11.58 -9.81
N PRO A 188 -10.90 11.41 -10.95
CA PRO A 188 -11.50 11.62 -12.26
C PRO A 188 -12.72 10.74 -12.46
N ASP A 189 -13.80 11.28 -13.04
CA ASP A 189 -15.07 10.59 -13.21
C ASP A 189 -15.12 9.76 -14.51
N LEU A 190 -15.77 8.59 -14.47
CA LEU A 190 -15.98 7.75 -15.67
C LEU A 190 -16.81 8.43 -16.73
N SER A 191 -17.71 9.36 -16.37
CA SER A 191 -18.55 10.11 -17.30
C SER A 191 -17.74 11.02 -18.23
N GLU A 192 -16.47 11.31 -17.90
CA GLU A 192 -15.57 12.06 -18.78
C GLU A 192 -15.04 11.19 -19.94
N VAL A 193 -15.18 9.86 -19.86
CA VAL A 193 -14.77 8.94 -20.92
C VAL A 193 -15.92 8.70 -21.86
N LYS A 194 -15.78 9.14 -23.10
CA LYS A 194 -16.78 8.91 -24.14
C LYS A 194 -16.67 7.47 -24.68
N GLY A 195 -17.79 6.86 -25.01
CA GLY A 195 -17.86 5.50 -25.53
C GLY A 195 -17.20 4.46 -24.60
N GLN A 196 -16.60 3.42 -25.19
CA GLN A 196 -15.85 2.37 -24.47
C GLN A 196 -16.71 1.57 -23.47
N GLU A 197 -17.99 1.38 -23.74
CA GLU A 197 -18.92 0.76 -22.78
C GLU A 197 -18.52 -0.65 -22.37
N GLN A 198 -17.94 -1.45 -23.28
CA GLN A 198 -17.41 -2.78 -22.95
C GLN A 198 -16.22 -2.72 -21.97
N VAL A 199 -15.36 -1.71 -22.11
CA VAL A 199 -14.22 -1.54 -21.22
C VAL A 199 -14.69 -1.04 -19.85
N LYS A 200 -15.65 -0.10 -19.81
CA LYS A 200 -16.29 0.37 -18.57
C LYS A 200 -16.95 -0.78 -17.82
N ARG A 201 -17.69 -1.64 -18.53
CA ARG A 201 -18.31 -2.85 -17.95
C ARG A 201 -17.27 -3.81 -17.39
N ALA A 202 -16.17 -4.05 -18.11
CA ALA A 202 -15.06 -4.88 -17.62
C ALA A 202 -14.41 -4.27 -16.37
N LEU A 203 -14.24 -2.94 -16.30
CA LEU A 203 -13.70 -2.27 -15.12
C LEU A 203 -14.68 -2.32 -13.92
N GLU A 204 -15.98 -2.24 -14.18
CA GLU A 204 -17.02 -2.45 -13.16
C GLU A 204 -16.94 -3.87 -12.56
N ILE A 205 -16.87 -4.90 -13.40
CA ILE A 205 -16.72 -6.30 -12.97
C ILE A 205 -15.41 -6.46 -12.18
N ALA A 206 -14.32 -5.87 -12.70
CA ALA A 206 -13.03 -5.89 -12.04
C ALA A 206 -13.06 -5.24 -10.65
N ALA A 207 -13.70 -4.08 -10.52
CA ALA A 207 -13.86 -3.37 -9.26
C ALA A 207 -14.72 -4.16 -8.27
N ALA A 208 -15.84 -4.74 -8.75
CA ALA A 208 -16.74 -5.53 -7.92
C ALA A 208 -16.09 -6.80 -7.38
N GLY A 209 -15.35 -7.54 -8.23
CA GLY A 209 -14.75 -8.82 -7.87
C GLY A 209 -13.30 -8.75 -7.41
N GLY A 210 -12.62 -7.61 -7.55
CA GLY A 210 -11.18 -7.50 -7.30
C GLY A 210 -10.31 -8.15 -8.38
N HIS A 211 -10.83 -8.26 -9.62
CA HIS A 211 -10.18 -8.98 -10.72
C HIS A 211 -9.07 -8.19 -11.38
N SER A 212 -7.98 -8.87 -11.74
CA SER A 212 -6.89 -8.31 -12.54
C SER A 212 -7.29 -8.16 -14.00
N VAL A 213 -6.88 -7.06 -14.65
CA VAL A 213 -7.32 -6.68 -16.00
C VAL A 213 -6.14 -6.44 -16.93
N LEU A 214 -6.23 -6.93 -18.16
CA LEU A 214 -5.37 -6.51 -19.28
C LEU A 214 -6.21 -5.80 -20.35
N MET A 215 -5.91 -4.55 -20.58
CA MET A 215 -6.46 -3.75 -21.69
C MET A 215 -5.49 -3.79 -22.86
N SER A 216 -5.95 -4.25 -24.03
CA SER A 216 -5.15 -4.24 -25.24
C SER A 216 -5.82 -3.43 -26.34
N GLY A 217 -5.06 -2.62 -27.07
CA GLY A 217 -5.60 -1.81 -28.16
C GLY A 217 -4.58 -0.83 -28.74
N PRO A 218 -4.90 -0.17 -29.84
CA PRO A 218 -4.03 0.81 -30.49
C PRO A 218 -3.60 1.96 -29.58
N PRO A 219 -2.52 2.66 -29.88
CA PRO A 219 -2.14 3.86 -29.14
C PRO A 219 -3.22 4.95 -29.26
N GLY A 220 -3.40 5.74 -28.20
CA GLY A 220 -4.38 6.83 -28.18
C GLY A 220 -5.85 6.41 -27.90
N THR A 221 -6.12 5.14 -27.62
CA THR A 221 -7.50 4.66 -27.35
C THR A 221 -7.99 4.92 -25.90
N GLY A 222 -7.20 5.58 -25.06
CA GLY A 222 -7.63 5.99 -23.71
C GLY A 222 -7.41 4.95 -22.60
N LYS A 223 -6.62 3.88 -22.82
CA LYS A 223 -6.36 2.81 -21.84
C LYS A 223 -5.90 3.36 -20.47
N SER A 224 -4.88 4.20 -20.47
CA SER A 224 -4.34 4.81 -19.24
C SER A 224 -5.33 5.79 -18.59
N MET A 225 -6.17 6.45 -19.40
CA MET A 225 -7.24 7.34 -18.92
C MET A 225 -8.34 6.54 -18.20
N LEU A 226 -8.73 5.40 -18.74
CA LEU A 226 -9.69 4.47 -18.12
C LEU A 226 -9.15 3.90 -16.80
N ALA A 227 -7.90 3.43 -16.79
CA ALA A 227 -7.27 2.88 -15.60
C ALA A 227 -7.23 3.89 -14.43
N ARG A 228 -6.94 5.17 -14.70
CA ARG A 228 -6.89 6.23 -13.68
C ARG A 228 -8.24 6.55 -13.03
N ARG A 229 -9.35 6.12 -13.62
CA ARG A 229 -10.70 6.32 -13.08
C ARG A 229 -11.17 5.15 -12.20
N LEU A 230 -10.44 4.03 -12.23
CA LEU A 230 -10.77 2.85 -11.45
C LEU A 230 -10.87 3.11 -9.93
N PRO A 231 -9.97 3.89 -9.29
CA PRO A 231 -10.11 4.19 -7.86
C PRO A 231 -11.46 4.83 -7.49
N GLY A 232 -12.07 5.58 -8.40
CA GLY A 232 -13.37 6.24 -8.19
C GLY A 232 -14.57 5.29 -8.14
N ILE A 233 -14.42 4.06 -8.62
CA ILE A 233 -15.48 3.03 -8.61
C ILE A 233 -15.16 1.86 -7.69
N LEU A 234 -13.96 1.80 -7.10
CA LEU A 234 -13.61 0.76 -6.12
C LEU A 234 -14.41 0.93 -4.82
N PRO A 235 -14.72 -0.17 -4.13
CA PRO A 235 -15.32 -0.12 -2.79
C PRO A 235 -14.47 0.71 -1.82
N ASN A 236 -15.14 1.40 -0.89
CA ASN A 236 -14.42 2.12 0.16
C ASN A 236 -13.54 1.16 0.96
N MET A 237 -12.41 1.67 1.44
CA MET A 237 -11.58 0.90 2.36
C MET A 237 -12.27 0.80 3.73
N THR A 238 -12.17 -0.37 4.34
CA THR A 238 -12.43 -0.51 5.77
C THR A 238 -11.39 0.27 6.56
N ARG A 239 -11.67 0.57 7.84
CA ARG A 239 -10.68 1.23 8.71
C ARG A 239 -9.36 0.43 8.78
N GLN A 240 -9.45 -0.90 8.86
CA GLN A 240 -8.28 -1.76 8.89
C GLN A 240 -7.45 -1.66 7.60
N GLU A 241 -8.08 -1.73 6.43
CA GLU A 241 -7.39 -1.54 5.13
C GLU A 241 -6.74 -0.16 5.03
N ALA A 242 -7.41 0.89 5.53
CA ALA A 242 -6.87 2.25 5.53
C ALA A 242 -5.64 2.38 6.43
N LEU A 243 -5.64 1.76 7.61
CA LEU A 243 -4.50 1.72 8.51
C LEU A 243 -3.32 0.96 7.88
N GLU A 244 -3.54 -0.23 7.31
CA GLU A 244 -2.50 -1.02 6.62
C GLU A 244 -1.84 -0.24 5.48
N CYS A 245 -2.64 0.43 4.65
CA CYS A 245 -2.11 1.33 3.61
C CYS A 245 -1.27 2.46 4.22
N THR A 246 -1.79 3.08 5.28
CA THR A 246 -1.13 4.22 5.93
C THR A 246 0.19 3.81 6.56
N GLU A 247 0.29 2.65 7.22
CA GLU A 247 1.55 2.15 7.78
C GLU A 247 2.64 2.05 6.69
N ILE A 248 2.31 1.47 5.52
CA ILE A 248 3.27 1.33 4.41
C ILE A 248 3.71 2.69 3.88
N HIS A 249 2.77 3.61 3.67
CA HIS A 249 3.07 4.95 3.14
C HIS A 249 3.78 5.83 4.17
N SER A 250 3.46 5.68 5.45
CA SER A 250 4.12 6.39 6.56
C SER A 250 5.63 6.08 6.64
N ILE A 251 6.00 4.79 6.53
CA ILE A 251 7.41 4.36 6.50
C ILE A 251 8.18 4.99 5.34
N MET A 252 7.49 5.29 4.25
CA MET A 252 8.07 5.98 3.09
C MET A 252 8.04 7.52 3.22
N GLY A 253 7.52 8.06 4.34
CA GLY A 253 7.37 9.49 4.54
C GLY A 253 6.35 10.14 3.57
N GLN A 254 5.35 9.38 3.13
CA GLN A 254 4.31 9.82 2.18
C GLN A 254 3.00 10.23 2.87
N THR A 255 2.98 10.27 4.20
CA THR A 255 1.89 10.85 5.00
C THR A 255 2.18 12.32 5.34
N SER A 256 1.16 13.07 5.71
CA SER A 256 1.30 14.47 6.14
C SER A 256 0.35 14.79 7.29
N ALA A 257 0.62 15.84 8.06
CA ALA A 257 -0.26 16.27 9.14
C ALA A 257 -1.69 16.63 8.66
N ARG A 258 -1.83 17.06 7.39
CA ARG A 258 -3.16 17.36 6.79
C ARG A 258 -3.90 16.10 6.36
N GLN A 259 -3.17 15.08 5.95
CA GLN A 259 -3.71 13.79 5.48
C GLN A 259 -2.90 12.65 6.10
N PRO A 260 -3.09 12.39 7.40
CA PRO A 260 -2.36 11.35 8.11
C PRO A 260 -2.90 9.95 7.81
N LEU A 261 -4.17 9.81 7.37
CA LEU A 261 -4.80 8.54 7.00
C LEU A 261 -5.05 8.48 5.49
N ILE A 262 -4.65 7.39 4.86
CA ILE A 262 -4.98 7.10 3.47
C ILE A 262 -6.38 6.51 3.42
N THR A 263 -7.34 7.27 2.89
CA THR A 263 -8.76 6.89 2.82
C THR A 263 -9.19 6.45 1.43
N LEU A 264 -8.42 6.79 0.38
CA LEU A 264 -8.64 6.32 -0.97
C LEU A 264 -7.71 5.14 -1.29
N ARG A 265 -8.22 4.15 -2.01
CA ARG A 265 -7.40 3.03 -2.48
C ARG A 265 -6.23 3.54 -3.30
N PRO A 266 -4.98 3.18 -2.94
CA PRO A 266 -3.79 3.65 -3.64
C PRO A 266 -3.83 3.27 -5.13
N PHE A 267 -3.39 4.19 -5.99
CA PHE A 267 -3.18 3.94 -7.42
C PHE A 267 -1.71 4.19 -7.75
N ARG A 268 -0.97 3.11 -7.98
CA ARG A 268 0.46 3.17 -8.32
C ARG A 268 0.66 2.88 -9.79
N SER A 269 1.40 3.73 -10.46
CA SER A 269 1.68 3.63 -11.90
C SER A 269 3.18 3.86 -12.15
N PRO A 270 4.03 2.89 -11.82
CA PRO A 270 5.46 3.01 -12.07
C PRO A 270 5.74 3.05 -13.58
N HIS A 271 6.76 3.81 -13.95
CA HIS A 271 7.24 3.83 -15.33
C HIS A 271 7.92 2.49 -15.69
N HIS A 272 7.87 2.07 -16.94
CA HIS A 272 8.44 0.79 -17.39
C HIS A 272 9.96 0.66 -17.17
N THR A 273 10.68 1.79 -16.92
CA THR A 273 12.11 1.79 -16.55
C THR A 273 12.39 1.51 -15.08
N VAL A 274 11.35 1.24 -14.25
CA VAL A 274 11.53 0.91 -12.85
C VAL A 274 12.40 -0.33 -12.69
N SER A 275 13.28 -0.35 -11.69
CA SER A 275 14.10 -1.52 -11.37
C SER A 275 13.29 -2.58 -10.61
N ALA A 276 13.76 -3.84 -10.61
CA ALA A 276 13.16 -4.90 -9.80
C ALA A 276 13.12 -4.54 -8.29
N THR A 277 14.17 -3.85 -7.80
CA THR A 277 14.21 -3.33 -6.43
C THR A 277 13.21 -2.19 -6.22
N GLY A 278 13.01 -1.30 -7.18
CA GLY A 278 11.98 -0.26 -7.10
C GLY A 278 10.57 -0.86 -7.08
N MET A 279 10.36 -1.93 -7.84
CA MET A 279 9.08 -2.64 -7.92
C MET A 279 8.77 -3.42 -6.63
N ALA A 280 9.65 -4.31 -6.20
CA ALA A 280 9.44 -5.19 -5.05
C ALA A 280 9.84 -4.57 -3.71
N GLY A 281 10.74 -3.61 -3.73
CA GLY A 281 11.38 -3.10 -2.53
C GLY A 281 12.79 -3.69 -2.32
N GLY A 282 13.52 -3.15 -1.35
CA GLY A 282 14.88 -3.59 -1.05
C GLY A 282 15.76 -2.50 -0.47
N GLY A 283 17.06 -2.61 -0.71
CA GLY A 283 18.10 -1.74 -0.16
C GLY A 283 18.83 -2.40 1.00
N SER A 284 19.87 -1.71 1.53
CA SER A 284 20.61 -2.13 2.72
C SER A 284 19.75 -2.08 3.98
N ASN A 285 18.82 -1.13 4.02
CA ASN A 285 17.70 -1.05 4.95
C ASN A 285 16.44 -1.30 4.13
N PRO A 286 15.85 -2.52 4.21
CA PRO A 286 14.74 -2.88 3.33
C PRO A 286 13.58 -1.89 3.43
N ARG A 287 13.17 -1.34 2.29
CA ARG A 287 12.00 -0.45 2.17
C ARG A 287 10.98 -1.08 1.23
N PRO A 288 9.69 -0.78 1.41
CA PRO A 288 8.65 -1.27 0.50
C PRO A 288 8.81 -0.65 -0.90
N GLY A 289 8.48 -1.44 -1.93
CA GLY A 289 8.45 -0.99 -3.33
C GLY A 289 7.05 -0.63 -3.80
N GLU A 290 6.90 -0.37 -5.11
CA GLU A 290 5.63 0.01 -5.74
C GLU A 290 4.52 -1.03 -5.52
N ILE A 291 4.87 -2.32 -5.48
CA ILE A 291 3.95 -3.42 -5.19
C ILE A 291 3.29 -3.24 -3.82
N SER A 292 4.09 -2.98 -2.78
CA SER A 292 3.56 -2.79 -1.42
C SER A 292 2.86 -1.43 -1.27
N LEU A 293 3.32 -0.39 -1.97
CA LEU A 293 2.65 0.90 -2.02
C LEU A 293 1.28 0.84 -2.71
N ALA A 294 1.03 -0.19 -3.54
CA ALA A 294 -0.27 -0.46 -4.16
C ALA A 294 -1.20 -1.32 -3.27
N HIS A 295 -0.77 -1.67 -2.05
CA HIS A 295 -1.55 -2.52 -1.14
C HIS A 295 -2.98 -2.00 -0.94
N ASN A 296 -3.98 -2.90 -0.97
CA ASN A 296 -5.42 -2.62 -0.95
C ASN A 296 -5.90 -1.65 -2.03
N GLY A 297 -5.12 -1.48 -3.11
CA GLY A 297 -5.38 -0.56 -4.21
C GLY A 297 -5.08 -1.18 -5.58
N VAL A 298 -4.57 -0.36 -6.48
CA VAL A 298 -4.31 -0.70 -7.89
C VAL A 298 -2.83 -0.51 -8.22
N LEU A 299 -2.22 -1.53 -8.80
CA LEU A 299 -0.94 -1.43 -9.50
C LEU A 299 -1.23 -1.39 -11.01
N PHE A 300 -1.00 -0.25 -11.62
CA PHE A 300 -1.21 -0.05 -13.05
C PHE A 300 0.12 -0.10 -13.80
N LEU A 301 0.24 -1.03 -14.74
CA LEU A 301 1.40 -1.17 -15.63
C LEU A 301 1.01 -0.79 -17.06
N ASP A 302 1.40 0.41 -17.47
CA ASP A 302 1.22 0.85 -18.85
C ASP A 302 2.35 0.30 -19.72
N GLU A 303 2.07 0.06 -20.99
CA GLU A 303 3.05 -0.51 -21.94
C GLU A 303 3.69 -1.81 -21.41
N LEU A 304 2.87 -2.73 -20.90
CA LEU A 304 3.30 -3.95 -20.19
C LEU A 304 4.47 -4.71 -20.84
N PRO A 305 4.54 -4.91 -22.19
CA PRO A 305 5.67 -5.59 -22.82
C PRO A 305 6.98 -4.80 -22.82
N GLU A 306 6.99 -3.51 -22.44
CA GLU A 306 8.20 -2.69 -22.36
C GLU A 306 8.92 -2.83 -21.01
N PHE A 307 8.25 -3.38 -20.00
CA PHE A 307 8.91 -3.67 -18.73
C PHE A 307 9.98 -4.76 -18.88
N PRO A 308 11.12 -4.63 -18.19
CA PRO A 308 12.13 -5.69 -18.12
C PRO A 308 11.52 -6.99 -17.60
N LYS A 309 11.93 -8.13 -18.16
CA LYS A 309 11.41 -9.44 -17.77
C LYS A 309 11.55 -9.70 -16.26
N GLU A 310 12.68 -9.30 -15.68
CA GLU A 310 12.96 -9.43 -14.25
C GLU A 310 11.94 -8.67 -13.38
N VAL A 311 11.50 -7.49 -13.82
CA VAL A 311 10.49 -6.70 -13.13
C VAL A 311 9.12 -7.37 -13.17
N LEU A 312 8.76 -8.00 -14.30
CA LEU A 312 7.50 -8.74 -14.41
C LEU A 312 7.51 -10.06 -13.61
N GLU A 313 8.67 -10.70 -13.47
CA GLU A 313 8.79 -11.94 -12.70
C GLU A 313 8.63 -11.71 -11.19
N VAL A 314 9.05 -10.56 -10.64
CA VAL A 314 8.88 -10.27 -9.20
C VAL A 314 7.41 -10.04 -8.80
N LEU A 315 6.50 -9.83 -9.74
CA LEU A 315 5.05 -9.71 -9.48
C LEU A 315 4.39 -11.05 -9.16
N ARG A 316 5.00 -12.17 -9.57
CA ARG A 316 4.36 -13.49 -9.51
C ARG A 316 4.02 -13.92 -8.09
N GLN A 317 4.99 -13.82 -7.19
CA GLN A 317 4.80 -14.20 -5.80
C GLN A 317 3.77 -13.29 -5.08
N PRO A 318 3.85 -11.95 -5.16
CA PRO A 318 2.86 -11.09 -4.54
C PRO A 318 1.41 -11.29 -5.04
N LEU A 319 1.24 -11.64 -6.31
CA LEU A 319 -0.09 -11.96 -6.88
C LEU A 319 -0.67 -13.28 -6.33
N GLU A 320 0.17 -14.20 -5.84
CA GLU A 320 -0.28 -15.45 -5.20
C GLU A 320 -0.43 -15.29 -3.69
N ASP A 321 0.62 -14.77 -3.05
CA ASP A 321 0.75 -14.78 -1.59
C ASP A 321 0.18 -13.51 -0.92
N GLY A 322 -0.09 -12.45 -1.70
CA GLY A 322 -0.54 -11.15 -1.18
C GLY A 322 0.52 -10.43 -0.32
N GLN A 323 1.79 -10.79 -0.47
CA GLN A 323 2.90 -10.21 0.28
C GLN A 323 4.21 -10.24 -0.50
N VAL A 324 5.12 -9.33 -0.16
CA VAL A 324 6.50 -9.29 -0.66
C VAL A 324 7.45 -9.62 0.48
N GLN A 325 8.31 -10.60 0.28
CA GLN A 325 9.35 -10.95 1.25
C GLN A 325 10.72 -10.50 0.75
N ILE A 326 11.42 -9.70 1.55
CA ILE A 326 12.75 -9.18 1.25
C ILE A 326 13.73 -9.80 2.24
N SER A 327 14.55 -10.75 1.76
CA SER A 327 15.59 -11.41 2.56
C SER A 327 16.94 -10.72 2.34
N ARG A 328 17.63 -10.39 3.43
CA ARG A 328 18.99 -9.81 3.45
C ARG A 328 19.81 -10.45 4.56
N ALA A 329 21.11 -10.23 4.57
CA ALA A 329 21.98 -10.72 5.63
C ALA A 329 21.55 -10.25 7.05
N ALA A 330 20.91 -9.09 7.15
CA ALA A 330 20.40 -8.53 8.39
C ALA A 330 19.03 -9.10 8.83
N GLY A 331 18.42 -9.99 8.05
CA GLY A 331 17.13 -10.59 8.35
C GLY A 331 16.14 -10.52 7.17
N THR A 332 14.96 -11.06 7.41
CA THR A 332 13.85 -11.07 6.43
C THR A 332 12.76 -10.10 6.89
N VAL A 333 12.32 -9.28 5.98
CA VAL A 333 11.22 -8.34 6.19
C VAL A 333 10.10 -8.67 5.21
N THR A 334 8.86 -8.71 5.70
CA THR A 334 7.66 -8.97 4.89
C THR A 334 6.79 -7.71 4.84
N TYR A 335 6.36 -7.34 3.64
CA TYR A 335 5.43 -6.25 3.40
C TYR A 335 4.13 -6.80 2.81
N PRO A 336 2.95 -6.35 3.28
CA PRO A 336 1.69 -6.69 2.64
C PRO A 336 1.64 -6.13 1.22
N ALA A 337 1.01 -6.89 0.31
CA ALA A 337 0.99 -6.60 -1.12
C ALA A 337 -0.26 -7.18 -1.81
N ARG A 338 -1.43 -6.97 -1.23
CA ARG A 338 -2.71 -7.32 -1.86
C ARG A 338 -3.13 -6.17 -2.75
N PHE A 339 -3.11 -6.34 -4.05
CA PHE A 339 -3.44 -5.29 -5.01
C PHE A 339 -4.18 -5.86 -6.22
N MET A 340 -4.97 -5.02 -6.88
CA MET A 340 -5.52 -5.32 -8.19
C MET A 340 -4.48 -4.96 -9.25
N LEU A 341 -4.09 -5.94 -10.08
CA LEU A 341 -3.18 -5.70 -11.19
C LEU A 341 -3.98 -5.24 -12.41
N VAL A 342 -3.73 -4.04 -12.88
CA VAL A 342 -4.29 -3.49 -14.11
C VAL A 342 -3.16 -3.23 -15.09
N CYS A 343 -3.26 -3.81 -16.29
CA CYS A 343 -2.24 -3.69 -17.31
C CYS A 343 -2.81 -3.06 -18.56
N ALA A 344 -2.00 -2.28 -19.27
CA ALA A 344 -2.31 -1.81 -20.61
C ALA A 344 -1.19 -2.18 -21.57
N MET A 345 -1.53 -2.55 -22.79
CA MET A 345 -0.56 -2.85 -23.82
C MET A 345 -1.09 -2.52 -25.22
N ASN A 346 -0.17 -2.39 -26.16
CA ASN A 346 -0.49 -2.43 -27.58
C ASN A 346 -0.40 -3.89 -28.09
N PRO A 347 -1.15 -4.29 -29.11
CA PRO A 347 -1.13 -5.66 -29.63
C PRO A 347 0.17 -6.03 -30.36
N CYS A 348 0.96 -5.04 -30.78
CA CYS A 348 2.29 -5.18 -31.37
C CYS A 348 3.08 -3.89 -31.21
N LYS A 349 4.34 -3.88 -31.62
CA LYS A 349 5.23 -2.72 -31.50
C LYS A 349 4.70 -1.46 -32.20
N CYS A 350 4.02 -1.57 -33.36
CA CYS A 350 3.37 -0.43 -34.02
C CYS A 350 1.95 -0.13 -33.50
N GLY A 351 1.38 -1.02 -32.70
CA GLY A 351 0.07 -0.87 -32.04
C GLY A 351 -1.15 -1.27 -32.87
N TRP A 352 -1.00 -1.71 -34.13
CA TRP A 352 -2.13 -1.90 -35.05
C TRP A 352 -2.35 -3.36 -35.48
N TYR A 353 -1.75 -4.34 -34.84
CA TYR A 353 -1.93 -5.75 -35.18
C TYR A 353 -3.39 -6.17 -34.92
N GLY A 354 -3.98 -6.86 -35.92
CA GLY A 354 -5.38 -7.30 -35.87
C GLY A 354 -6.41 -6.21 -36.14
N HIS A 355 -6.01 -4.95 -36.27
CA HIS A 355 -6.96 -3.86 -36.54
C HIS A 355 -7.44 -3.86 -38.00
N PRO A 356 -8.76 -3.69 -38.27
CA PRO A 356 -9.34 -3.76 -39.61
C PRO A 356 -8.77 -2.74 -40.60
N SER A 357 -8.19 -1.62 -40.11
CA SER A 357 -7.61 -0.57 -40.97
C SER A 357 -6.38 -1.00 -41.77
N GLY A 358 -5.81 -2.18 -41.56
CA GLY A 358 -4.61 -2.65 -42.26
C GLY A 358 -3.33 -1.84 -42.00
N ARG A 359 -3.31 -0.95 -40.99
CA ARG A 359 -2.16 -0.08 -40.66
C ARG A 359 -0.97 -0.83 -40.06
N CYS A 360 -1.14 -2.08 -39.64
CA CYS A 360 -0.03 -2.86 -39.08
C CYS A 360 1.02 -3.16 -40.13
N ARG A 361 2.29 -2.81 -39.82
CA ARG A 361 3.46 -3.09 -40.68
C ARG A 361 4.40 -4.13 -40.07
N CYS A 362 4.05 -4.69 -38.90
CA CYS A 362 4.88 -5.67 -38.21
C CYS A 362 4.73 -7.05 -38.89
N SER A 363 5.85 -7.72 -39.11
CA SER A 363 5.85 -9.13 -39.47
C SER A 363 5.35 -10.01 -38.31
N GLN A 364 4.85 -11.21 -38.61
CA GLN A 364 4.43 -12.15 -37.57
C GLN A 364 5.57 -12.49 -36.58
N ALA A 365 6.80 -12.55 -37.07
CA ALA A 365 7.98 -12.78 -36.22
C ALA A 365 8.21 -11.64 -35.22
N GLU A 366 8.06 -10.39 -35.65
CA GLU A 366 8.17 -9.20 -34.76
C GLU A 366 7.06 -9.17 -33.73
N VAL A 367 5.82 -9.46 -34.12
CA VAL A 367 4.68 -9.56 -33.19
C VAL A 367 4.95 -10.66 -32.15
N LYS A 368 5.36 -11.85 -32.58
CA LYS A 368 5.70 -12.96 -31.69
C LYS A 368 6.84 -12.60 -30.74
N LYS A 369 7.89 -11.94 -31.22
CA LYS A 369 9.02 -11.46 -30.42
C LYS A 369 8.58 -10.42 -29.38
N TYR A 370 7.68 -9.51 -29.75
CA TYR A 370 7.15 -8.49 -28.85
C TYR A 370 6.30 -9.14 -27.72
N LEU A 371 5.37 -10.02 -28.07
CA LEU A 371 4.50 -10.69 -27.13
C LEU A 371 5.21 -11.73 -26.26
N SER A 372 6.35 -12.29 -26.73
CA SER A 372 7.14 -13.26 -25.94
C SER A 372 7.82 -12.67 -24.71
N ARG A 373 7.84 -11.34 -24.56
CA ARG A 373 8.27 -10.65 -23.34
C ARG A 373 7.32 -10.92 -22.16
N LEU A 374 6.03 -11.20 -22.45
CA LEU A 374 5.04 -11.56 -21.44
C LEU A 374 5.16 -13.05 -21.13
N SER A 375 5.34 -13.40 -19.86
CA SER A 375 5.40 -14.80 -19.46
C SER A 375 4.00 -15.41 -19.37
N GLY A 376 3.84 -16.69 -19.74
CA GLY A 376 2.59 -17.43 -19.58
C GLY A 376 2.06 -17.36 -18.15
N PRO A 377 2.91 -17.64 -17.14
CA PRO A 377 2.50 -17.54 -15.73
C PRO A 377 1.97 -16.18 -15.28
N LEU A 378 2.41 -15.07 -15.86
CA LEU A 378 1.85 -13.75 -15.57
C LEU A 378 0.46 -13.58 -16.21
N LEU A 379 0.32 -14.01 -17.49
CA LEU A 379 -0.96 -13.95 -18.21
C LEU A 379 -2.03 -14.84 -17.54
N ASP A 380 -1.64 -15.97 -16.97
CA ASP A 380 -2.53 -16.86 -16.23
C ASP A 380 -3.13 -16.24 -14.96
N ARG A 381 -2.51 -15.17 -14.43
CA ARG A 381 -2.97 -14.43 -13.24
C ARG A 381 -3.85 -13.23 -13.57
N LEU A 382 -4.05 -12.95 -14.86
CA LEU A 382 -4.98 -11.92 -15.30
C LEU A 382 -6.37 -12.54 -15.52
N ASP A 383 -7.39 -11.95 -14.92
CA ASP A 383 -8.75 -12.50 -14.97
C ASP A 383 -9.52 -12.01 -16.19
N LEU A 384 -9.39 -10.74 -16.52
CA LEU A 384 -10.14 -10.07 -17.58
C LEU A 384 -9.19 -9.57 -18.68
N PHE A 385 -9.51 -9.92 -19.92
CA PHE A 385 -8.83 -9.43 -21.11
C PHE A 385 -9.82 -8.62 -21.92
N VAL A 386 -9.52 -7.36 -22.19
CA VAL A 386 -10.42 -6.43 -22.86
C VAL A 386 -9.72 -5.75 -24.02
N GLU A 387 -10.38 -5.73 -25.18
CA GLU A 387 -9.90 -4.99 -26.33
C GLU A 387 -10.48 -3.57 -26.30
N VAL A 388 -9.60 -2.58 -26.42
CA VAL A 388 -9.95 -1.16 -26.43
C VAL A 388 -9.85 -0.65 -27.86
N SER A 389 -11.00 -0.51 -28.50
CA SER A 389 -11.08 -0.06 -29.89
C SER A 389 -10.91 1.47 -30.00
N PRO A 390 -10.39 2.00 -31.11
CA PRO A 390 -10.48 3.43 -31.38
C PRO A 390 -11.94 3.87 -31.47
N LEU A 391 -12.22 5.06 -30.93
CA LEU A 391 -13.55 5.65 -31.05
C LEU A 391 -13.78 6.21 -32.45
N GLU A 392 -14.99 6.07 -32.96
CA GLU A 392 -15.41 6.73 -34.18
C GLU A 392 -15.70 8.22 -33.95
N PHE A 393 -15.68 9.02 -35.02
CA PHE A 393 -15.89 10.47 -34.90
C PHE A 393 -17.24 10.80 -34.28
N ASP A 394 -18.28 10.03 -34.61
CA ASP A 394 -19.66 10.24 -34.10
C ASP A 394 -19.73 9.98 -32.59
N GLU A 395 -19.03 8.97 -32.07
CA GLU A 395 -18.91 8.71 -30.63
C GLU A 395 -18.17 9.84 -29.89
N LEU A 396 -17.13 10.42 -30.52
CA LEU A 396 -16.39 11.55 -29.96
C LEU A 396 -17.20 12.84 -29.95
N SER A 397 -18.09 13.03 -30.94
CA SER A 397 -18.91 14.24 -31.09
C SER A 397 -20.15 14.25 -30.18
N GLN A 398 -20.59 13.11 -29.67
CA GLN A 398 -21.72 13.02 -28.76
C GLN A 398 -21.53 13.86 -27.51
N ARG A 399 -22.50 14.72 -27.21
CA ARG A 399 -22.49 15.59 -26.01
C ARG A 399 -23.14 14.94 -24.79
N GLU A 400 -23.74 13.77 -24.95
CA GLU A 400 -24.39 13.05 -23.85
C GLU A 400 -23.32 12.62 -22.82
N ARG A 401 -23.61 12.92 -21.57
CA ARG A 401 -22.79 12.43 -20.45
C ARG A 401 -23.04 10.95 -20.30
N THR A 402 -21.98 10.17 -20.34
CA THR A 402 -22.00 8.75 -20.00
C THR A 402 -22.26 8.57 -18.49
N GLU A 403 -22.45 7.34 -18.07
CA GLU A 403 -22.73 7.01 -16.67
C GLU A 403 -21.62 7.52 -15.73
N THR A 404 -22.03 8.08 -14.57
CA THR A 404 -21.10 8.63 -13.59
C THR A 404 -20.44 7.51 -12.77
N SER A 405 -19.21 7.77 -12.28
CA SER A 405 -18.51 6.87 -11.34
C SER A 405 -19.35 6.55 -10.11
N ALA A 406 -20.17 7.49 -9.62
CA ALA A 406 -21.01 7.28 -8.45
C ALA A 406 -22.05 6.16 -8.66
N ARG A 407 -22.73 6.14 -9.82
CA ARG A 407 -23.71 5.08 -10.13
C ARG A 407 -23.07 3.70 -10.31
N VAL A 408 -21.92 3.65 -10.98
CA VAL A 408 -21.16 2.41 -11.12
C VAL A 408 -20.71 1.92 -9.74
N LYS A 409 -20.23 2.83 -8.89
CA LYS A 409 -19.81 2.52 -7.52
C LYS A 409 -20.94 1.95 -6.67
N GLU A 410 -22.16 2.46 -6.77
CA GLU A 410 -23.35 1.92 -6.07
C GLU A 410 -23.56 0.44 -6.39
N ARG A 411 -23.46 0.03 -7.66
CA ARG A 411 -23.59 -1.38 -8.07
C ARG A 411 -22.40 -2.22 -7.55
N VAL A 412 -21.20 -1.67 -7.66
CA VAL A 412 -19.97 -2.31 -7.15
C VAL A 412 -20.05 -2.53 -5.63
N ASP A 413 -20.50 -1.52 -4.87
CA ASP A 413 -20.67 -1.61 -3.42
C ASP A 413 -21.76 -2.64 -3.04
N GLY A 414 -22.86 -2.69 -3.80
CA GLY A 414 -23.92 -3.69 -3.65
C GLY A 414 -23.40 -5.12 -3.87
N ALA A 415 -22.69 -5.36 -4.96
CA ALA A 415 -22.07 -6.66 -5.26
C ALA A 415 -21.04 -7.06 -4.19
N ARG A 416 -20.23 -6.10 -3.71
CA ARG A 416 -19.25 -6.34 -2.65
C ARG A 416 -19.92 -6.67 -1.31
N ALA A 417 -21.04 -6.05 -0.98
CA ALA A 417 -21.82 -6.36 0.21
C ALA A 417 -22.34 -7.81 0.19
N LEU A 418 -22.83 -8.29 -0.98
CA LEU A 418 -23.21 -9.68 -1.17
C LEU A 418 -22.04 -10.65 -0.96
N GLN A 419 -20.86 -10.33 -1.54
CA GLN A 419 -19.65 -11.12 -1.36
C GLN A 419 -19.24 -11.20 0.10
N THR A 420 -19.17 -10.06 0.79
CA THR A 420 -18.79 -9.98 2.20
C THR A 420 -19.76 -10.79 3.09
N GLY A 421 -21.06 -10.71 2.80
CA GLY A 421 -22.08 -11.49 3.50
C GLY A 421 -21.91 -12.99 3.31
N ARG A 422 -21.69 -13.44 2.05
CA ARG A 422 -21.54 -14.84 1.67
C ARG A 422 -20.22 -15.44 2.15
N GLN A 423 -19.14 -14.66 2.18
CA GLN A 423 -17.79 -15.12 2.46
C GLN A 423 -17.35 -14.85 3.91
N ARG A 424 -18.27 -14.46 4.79
CA ARG A 424 -17.97 -14.08 6.18
C ARG A 424 -17.18 -15.15 6.94
N ASP A 425 -17.47 -16.42 6.70
CA ASP A 425 -16.84 -17.54 7.38
C ASP A 425 -15.50 -17.97 6.72
N THR A 426 -15.21 -17.53 5.50
CA THR A 426 -14.01 -17.92 4.76
C THR A 426 -12.86 -16.93 4.90
N GLY A 427 -13.13 -15.71 5.38
CA GLY A 427 -12.14 -14.63 5.47
C GLY A 427 -11.64 -14.10 4.11
N VAL A 428 -12.28 -14.53 3.00
CA VAL A 428 -11.92 -14.10 1.63
C VAL A 428 -12.60 -12.76 1.33
N PRO A 429 -11.88 -11.71 0.92
CA PRO A 429 -12.46 -10.37 0.79
C PRO A 429 -13.24 -10.14 -0.51
N CYS A 430 -13.02 -10.95 -1.56
CA CYS A 430 -13.64 -10.77 -2.88
C CYS A 430 -13.57 -12.03 -3.75
N ASN A 431 -14.39 -12.07 -4.80
CA ASN A 431 -14.51 -13.24 -5.67
C ASN A 431 -13.23 -13.64 -6.40
N ALA A 432 -12.35 -12.70 -6.76
CA ALA A 432 -11.07 -13.01 -7.39
C ALA A 432 -10.17 -13.91 -6.53
N GLN A 433 -10.38 -13.90 -5.22
CA GLN A 433 -9.57 -14.66 -4.25
C GLN A 433 -10.26 -15.95 -3.76
N LEU A 434 -11.40 -16.34 -4.34
CA LEU A 434 -12.05 -17.61 -4.00
C LEU A 434 -11.10 -18.79 -4.26
N ASP A 435 -10.87 -19.60 -3.25
CA ASP A 435 -10.14 -20.86 -3.37
C ASP A 435 -11.02 -21.96 -3.96
N ARG A 436 -10.49 -23.19 -4.05
CA ARG A 436 -11.22 -24.30 -4.67
C ARG A 436 -12.48 -24.66 -3.90
N GLU A 437 -12.42 -24.70 -2.59
CA GLU A 437 -13.56 -25.05 -1.74
C GLU A 437 -14.68 -24.01 -1.86
N ALA A 438 -14.31 -22.72 -1.83
CA ALA A 438 -15.24 -21.61 -2.02
C ALA A 438 -15.85 -21.58 -3.44
N LEU A 439 -15.09 -21.95 -4.48
CA LEU A 439 -15.61 -22.08 -5.84
C LEU A 439 -16.67 -23.20 -5.93
N ASP A 440 -16.40 -24.37 -5.37
CA ASP A 440 -17.35 -25.48 -5.37
C ASP A 440 -18.64 -25.12 -4.58
N ARG A 441 -18.51 -24.32 -3.52
CA ARG A 441 -19.65 -23.88 -2.69
C ARG A 441 -20.47 -22.74 -3.32
N PHE A 442 -19.83 -21.76 -3.94
CA PHE A 442 -20.50 -20.52 -4.36
C PHE A 442 -20.67 -20.34 -5.86
N CYS A 443 -20.03 -21.20 -6.67
CA CYS A 443 -20.05 -21.11 -8.12
C CYS A 443 -20.65 -22.39 -8.77
N ALA A 444 -21.62 -23.04 -8.09
CA ALA A 444 -22.31 -24.17 -8.65
C ALA A 444 -22.99 -23.79 -9.99
N LEU A 445 -22.88 -24.67 -10.98
CA LEU A 445 -23.44 -24.49 -12.31
C LEU A 445 -24.64 -25.45 -12.49
N ASP A 446 -25.77 -24.93 -13.02
CA ASP A 446 -26.86 -25.75 -13.48
C ASP A 446 -26.51 -26.54 -14.76
N GLU A 447 -27.38 -27.44 -15.21
CA GLU A 447 -27.15 -28.26 -16.41
C GLU A 447 -26.94 -27.41 -17.67
N GLY A 448 -27.61 -26.24 -17.78
CA GLY A 448 -27.47 -25.32 -18.92
C GLY A 448 -26.08 -24.71 -18.95
N CYS A 449 -25.63 -24.18 -17.81
CA CYS A 449 -24.30 -23.63 -17.62
C CYS A 449 -23.21 -24.68 -17.80
N GLN A 450 -23.42 -25.93 -17.31
CA GLN A 450 -22.46 -27.02 -17.50
C GLN A 450 -22.29 -27.37 -18.99
N ARG A 451 -23.39 -27.43 -19.76
CA ARG A 451 -23.33 -27.67 -21.22
C ARG A 451 -22.59 -26.53 -21.94
N LEU A 452 -22.87 -25.28 -21.59
CA LEU A 452 -22.18 -24.12 -22.15
C LEU A 452 -20.68 -24.14 -21.82
N MET A 453 -20.34 -24.40 -20.57
CA MET A 453 -18.94 -24.46 -20.13
C MET A 453 -18.19 -25.61 -20.82
N LYS A 454 -18.80 -26.80 -20.94
CA LYS A 454 -18.20 -27.93 -21.65
C LYS A 454 -17.95 -27.57 -23.12
N GLY A 455 -18.93 -26.98 -23.80
CA GLY A 455 -18.75 -26.54 -25.19
C GLY A 455 -17.65 -25.48 -25.35
N ALA A 456 -17.51 -24.57 -24.37
CA ALA A 456 -16.42 -23.60 -24.35
C ALA A 456 -15.06 -24.28 -24.09
N PHE A 457 -15.00 -25.23 -23.15
CA PHE A 457 -13.80 -25.98 -22.83
C PHE A 457 -13.24 -26.71 -24.06
N ASP A 458 -14.09 -27.45 -24.76
CA ASP A 458 -13.69 -28.22 -25.93
C ASP A 458 -13.28 -27.35 -27.14
N ARG A 459 -14.04 -26.26 -27.41
CA ARG A 459 -13.78 -25.40 -28.57
C ARG A 459 -12.63 -24.43 -28.39
N MET A 460 -12.37 -23.99 -27.15
CA MET A 460 -11.43 -22.92 -26.85
C MET A 460 -10.12 -23.43 -26.21
N GLY A 461 -10.00 -24.72 -25.94
CA GLY A 461 -8.81 -25.31 -25.31
C GLY A 461 -8.54 -24.74 -23.91
N LEU A 462 -9.59 -24.61 -23.09
CA LEU A 462 -9.46 -24.03 -21.74
C LEU A 462 -8.65 -24.98 -20.84
N THR A 463 -7.89 -24.38 -19.92
CA THR A 463 -7.17 -25.08 -18.84
C THR A 463 -8.00 -25.07 -17.55
N ALA A 464 -7.62 -25.88 -16.56
CA ALA A 464 -8.25 -25.85 -15.23
C ALA A 464 -8.20 -24.43 -14.61
N ARG A 465 -7.07 -23.73 -14.75
CA ARG A 465 -6.96 -22.34 -14.29
C ARG A 465 -7.92 -21.38 -15.00
N SER A 466 -8.08 -21.55 -16.31
CA SER A 466 -9.04 -20.75 -17.09
C SER A 466 -10.48 -21.04 -16.66
N TYR A 467 -10.80 -22.29 -16.34
CA TYR A 467 -12.10 -22.69 -15.81
C TYR A 467 -12.40 -21.98 -14.49
N ASP A 468 -11.52 -22.07 -13.48
CA ASP A 468 -11.71 -21.44 -12.18
C ASP A 468 -11.83 -19.91 -12.31
N ARG A 469 -11.05 -19.30 -13.19
CA ARG A 469 -11.11 -17.87 -13.49
C ARG A 469 -12.48 -17.45 -14.05
N ILE A 470 -12.99 -18.19 -15.04
CA ILE A 470 -14.31 -17.92 -15.64
C ILE A 470 -15.41 -18.02 -14.58
N LEU A 471 -15.32 -19.00 -13.67
CA LEU A 471 -16.29 -19.13 -12.58
C LEU A 471 -16.26 -17.92 -11.63
N ARG A 472 -15.07 -17.44 -11.23
CA ARG A 472 -14.94 -16.26 -10.38
C ARG A 472 -15.54 -15.01 -11.04
N VAL A 473 -15.29 -14.82 -12.33
CA VAL A 473 -15.82 -13.70 -13.10
C VAL A 473 -17.34 -13.83 -13.25
N ALA A 474 -17.86 -15.01 -13.62
CA ALA A 474 -19.30 -15.26 -13.74
C ALA A 474 -20.03 -15.04 -12.40
N ARG A 475 -19.41 -15.45 -11.27
CA ARG A 475 -19.95 -15.18 -9.92
C ARG A 475 -20.03 -13.68 -9.65
N THR A 476 -19.02 -12.92 -10.06
CA THR A 476 -19.02 -11.46 -9.89
C THR A 476 -20.09 -10.78 -10.75
N ILE A 477 -20.28 -11.25 -11.97
CA ILE A 477 -21.36 -10.73 -12.85
C ILE A 477 -22.73 -11.01 -12.22
N ALA A 478 -22.96 -12.23 -11.71
CA ALA A 478 -24.20 -12.57 -11.02
C ALA A 478 -24.40 -11.75 -9.72
N ASP A 479 -23.34 -11.40 -9.00
CA ASP A 479 -23.44 -10.50 -7.84
C ASP A 479 -23.82 -9.06 -8.23
N LEU A 480 -23.32 -8.57 -9.38
CA LEU A 480 -23.72 -7.27 -9.93
C LEU A 480 -25.20 -7.26 -10.39
N ASP A 481 -25.74 -8.40 -10.77
CA ASP A 481 -27.14 -8.58 -11.18
C ASP A 481 -28.07 -8.94 -10.00
N GLY A 482 -27.58 -8.79 -8.74
CA GLY A 482 -28.42 -8.98 -7.54
C GLY A 482 -28.14 -10.27 -6.75
N GLY A 483 -27.15 -11.09 -7.13
CA GLY A 483 -26.60 -12.16 -6.30
C GLY A 483 -27.30 -13.53 -6.34
N GLY A 484 -28.13 -13.80 -7.31
CA GLY A 484 -28.72 -15.13 -7.57
C GLY A 484 -27.69 -16.17 -8.06
N ASP A 485 -28.17 -17.34 -8.50
CA ASP A 485 -27.32 -18.38 -9.08
C ASP A 485 -26.67 -17.92 -10.39
N ILE A 486 -25.55 -18.54 -10.76
CA ILE A 486 -24.88 -18.23 -12.02
C ILE A 486 -25.76 -18.72 -13.18
N SER A 487 -26.24 -17.78 -14.01
CA SER A 487 -27.06 -18.08 -15.19
C SER A 487 -26.20 -18.28 -16.45
N PRO A 488 -26.74 -18.86 -17.52
CA PRO A 488 -26.05 -18.97 -18.81
C PRO A 488 -25.62 -17.62 -19.39
N THR A 489 -26.36 -16.54 -19.12
CA THR A 489 -26.02 -15.18 -19.55
C THR A 489 -24.77 -14.65 -18.83
N HIS A 490 -24.67 -14.85 -17.50
CA HIS A 490 -23.48 -14.49 -16.70
C HIS A 490 -22.24 -15.24 -17.20
N LEU A 491 -22.39 -16.53 -17.48
CA LEU A 491 -21.29 -17.36 -17.97
C LEU A 491 -20.87 -16.94 -19.39
N ALA A 492 -21.83 -16.64 -20.27
CA ALA A 492 -21.55 -16.16 -21.62
C ALA A 492 -20.81 -14.81 -21.62
N GLU A 493 -21.19 -13.87 -20.74
CA GLU A 493 -20.45 -12.61 -20.55
C GLU A 493 -19.05 -12.88 -20.04
N ALA A 494 -18.87 -13.72 -19.01
CA ALA A 494 -17.54 -14.07 -18.47
C ALA A 494 -16.61 -14.68 -19.53
N LEU A 495 -17.13 -15.48 -20.44
CA LEU A 495 -16.37 -16.09 -21.54
C LEU A 495 -15.86 -15.05 -22.57
N GLN A 496 -16.43 -13.85 -22.64
CA GLN A 496 -15.95 -12.80 -23.54
C GLN A 496 -14.63 -12.19 -23.06
N TYR A 497 -14.35 -12.21 -21.75
CA TYR A 497 -13.13 -11.65 -21.17
C TYR A 497 -11.92 -12.59 -21.19
N ARG A 498 -11.90 -13.52 -22.16
CA ARG A 498 -10.78 -14.45 -22.37
C ARG A 498 -9.59 -13.79 -23.09
N PRO A 499 -8.37 -14.35 -23.01
CA PRO A 499 -7.25 -13.89 -23.79
C PRO A 499 -7.55 -13.87 -25.29
N PRO A 500 -7.24 -12.78 -26.02
CA PRO A 500 -7.36 -12.74 -27.46
C PRO A 500 -6.44 -13.78 -28.12
N GLU A 501 -6.75 -14.20 -29.36
CA GLU A 501 -6.08 -15.31 -30.05
C GLU A 501 -4.55 -15.12 -30.12
N TYR A 502 -4.09 -13.90 -30.36
CA TYR A 502 -2.65 -13.61 -30.45
C TYR A 502 -1.89 -13.70 -29.10
N LEU A 503 -2.58 -13.77 -27.97
CA LEU A 503 -1.99 -14.05 -26.64
C LEU A 503 -2.11 -15.51 -26.23
N ARG A 504 -2.88 -16.33 -26.93
CA ARG A 504 -2.97 -17.78 -26.67
C ARG A 504 -1.70 -18.45 -27.17
N ARG A 505 -1.14 -19.32 -26.35
CA ARG A 505 0.07 -20.10 -26.64
C ARG A 505 -0.28 -21.54 -26.92
#